data_64536b8b863c0267b6527327b70f4fb5
#
_entry.id   64536b8b863c0267b6527327b70f4fb5
#
_cell.length_a   1.000
_cell.length_b   1.000
_cell.length_c   1.000
_cell.angle_alpha   90.00
_cell.angle_beta   90.00
_cell.angle_gamma   90.00
#
_symmetry.space_group_name_H-M   'P 1'
#
loop_
_entity.id
_entity.type
_entity.pdbx_description
1 polymer ?
#
loop_
_entity_poly.entity_id
_entity_poly.type
_entity_poly.pdbx_seq_one_letter_code
_entity_poly.pdbx_strand_id
1 'polypeptide(L)'
;MSIPEYRETFAIKHDSVSGATAPKYEQILKWWLRNEHGISLPMSAKPWAGICVQHGVDLTFGLADYDKDAGQQQPLDIAQATKLMLDKYDSYEPRTWDEGRDAEEFEAFREHLPEMMANGIAAVKEALQSANMIEGEYQIWHTEEKIDVPIMMFQDYSGGNKQADLKCSLPVRNPIKKDGTRTWRVPKPKTEPTKQQVMQQSVYWKCTGQLPCLLFVTAAGYHVADQQNTPALQEDNLELAYQEVVMSRQ
;
A
#
# COMPACT_ATOMS: atom_id res chain seq x y z
N MET A 1 8.96 -22.30 17.65
CA MET A 1 9.88 -21.92 16.57
C MET A 1 10.04 -20.40 16.55
N SER A 2 11.26 -19.92 16.58
CA SER A 2 11.57 -18.49 16.40
C SER A 2 11.48 -18.08 14.93
N ILE A 3 11.49 -16.78 14.63
CA ILE A 3 11.53 -16.30 13.23
C ILE A 3 12.81 -16.76 12.53
N PRO A 4 14.02 -16.65 13.13
CA PRO A 4 15.25 -17.17 12.54
C PRO A 4 15.19 -18.66 12.21
N GLU A 5 14.77 -19.51 13.15
CA GLU A 5 14.62 -20.96 12.93
C GLU A 5 13.67 -21.27 11.77
N TYR A 6 12.56 -20.53 11.67
CA TYR A 6 11.61 -20.71 10.58
C TYR A 6 12.20 -20.32 9.21
N ARG A 7 12.95 -19.21 9.16
CA ARG A 7 13.62 -18.76 7.94
C ARG A 7 14.67 -19.76 7.46
N GLU A 8 15.46 -20.32 8.37
CA GLU A 8 16.44 -21.35 8.05
C GLU A 8 15.76 -22.60 7.51
N THR A 9 14.73 -23.11 8.19
CA THR A 9 13.98 -24.31 7.80
C THR A 9 13.40 -24.20 6.38
N PHE A 10 12.87 -23.03 6.00
CA PHE A 10 12.19 -22.82 4.71
C PHE A 10 13.04 -22.03 3.70
N ALA A 11 14.33 -21.85 3.95
CA ALA A 11 15.27 -21.12 3.08
C ALA A 11 14.76 -19.74 2.63
N ILE A 12 14.14 -18.99 3.57
CA ILE A 12 13.60 -17.65 3.29
C ILE A 12 14.74 -16.66 3.18
N LYS A 13 14.97 -16.14 1.97
CA LYS A 13 16.13 -15.29 1.64
C LYS A 13 15.94 -13.82 1.97
N HIS A 14 14.72 -13.37 2.14
CA HIS A 14 14.40 -11.97 2.47
C HIS A 14 13.04 -11.88 3.16
N ASP A 15 12.81 -10.76 3.82
CA ASP A 15 11.50 -10.38 4.36
C ASP A 15 10.95 -9.18 3.59
N SER A 16 9.64 -9.07 3.42
CA SER A 16 9.04 -7.84 2.90
C SER A 16 8.89 -6.82 4.03
N VAL A 17 8.89 -5.53 3.71
CA VAL A 17 8.68 -4.50 4.73
C VAL A 17 7.33 -4.68 5.45
N SER A 18 6.27 -5.03 4.74
CA SER A 18 4.96 -5.34 5.35
C SER A 18 5.02 -6.57 6.26
N GLY A 19 5.81 -7.58 5.92
CA GLY A 19 6.09 -8.73 6.77
C GLY A 19 6.93 -8.34 7.98
N ALA A 20 7.99 -7.57 7.80
CA ALA A 20 8.88 -7.12 8.87
C ALA A 20 8.15 -6.26 9.93
N THR A 21 7.11 -5.55 9.55
CA THR A 21 6.30 -4.70 10.45
C THR A 21 5.02 -5.38 10.95
N ALA A 22 4.69 -6.58 10.46
CA ALA A 22 3.52 -7.34 10.91
C ALA A 22 3.76 -7.99 12.28
N PRO A 23 2.70 -8.31 13.04
CA PRO A 23 2.83 -9.11 14.26
C PRO A 23 3.52 -10.46 13.99
N LYS A 24 4.44 -10.84 14.87
CA LYS A 24 5.27 -12.06 14.73
C LYS A 24 4.45 -13.31 14.40
N TYR A 25 3.35 -13.54 15.13
CA TYR A 25 2.52 -14.72 14.93
C TYR A 25 1.79 -14.73 13.56
N GLU A 26 1.34 -13.56 13.10
CA GLU A 26 0.70 -13.42 11.80
C GLU A 26 1.66 -13.78 10.67
N GLN A 27 2.90 -13.34 10.75
CA GLN A 27 3.91 -13.63 9.75
C GLN A 27 4.29 -15.13 9.76
N ILE A 28 4.49 -15.72 10.92
CA ILE A 28 4.78 -17.15 11.03
C ILE A 28 3.63 -17.98 10.45
N LEU A 29 2.38 -17.62 10.76
CA LEU A 29 1.21 -18.29 10.22
C LEU A 29 1.14 -18.18 8.69
N LYS A 30 1.38 -17.00 8.12
CA LYS A 30 1.40 -16.79 6.66
C LYS A 30 2.48 -17.63 5.98
N TRP A 31 3.67 -17.69 6.56
CA TRP A 31 4.77 -18.51 6.04
C TRP A 31 4.46 -20.00 6.13
N TRP A 32 3.90 -20.46 7.26
CA TRP A 32 3.49 -21.84 7.45
C TRP A 32 2.43 -22.28 6.42
N LEU A 33 1.37 -21.49 6.25
CA LEU A 33 0.34 -21.77 5.25
C LEU A 33 0.93 -21.85 3.84
N ARG A 34 1.79 -20.91 3.48
CA ARG A 34 2.38 -20.83 2.14
C ARG A 34 3.37 -21.96 1.88
N ASN A 35 4.28 -22.22 2.81
CA ASN A 35 5.40 -23.12 2.56
C ASN A 35 5.08 -24.58 2.90
N GLU A 36 4.26 -24.85 3.93
CA GLU A 36 3.86 -26.21 4.29
C GLU A 36 2.64 -26.73 3.50
N HIS A 37 1.73 -25.84 3.18
CA HIS A 37 0.44 -26.22 2.58
C HIS A 37 0.23 -25.65 1.18
N GLY A 38 1.16 -24.84 0.65
CA GLY A 38 1.00 -24.18 -0.65
C GLY A 38 -0.17 -23.19 -0.71
N ILE A 39 -0.69 -22.79 0.47
CA ILE A 39 -1.85 -21.91 0.57
C ILE A 39 -1.40 -20.47 0.59
N SER A 40 -1.68 -19.73 -0.49
CA SER A 40 -1.59 -18.27 -0.51
C SER A 40 -2.96 -17.69 -0.18
N LEU A 41 -3.00 -16.64 0.67
CA LEU A 41 -4.24 -15.94 0.89
C LEU A 41 -4.72 -15.33 -0.43
N PRO A 42 -5.95 -15.61 -0.85
CA PRO A 42 -6.46 -15.06 -2.09
C PRO A 42 -6.61 -13.55 -1.98
N MET A 43 -6.41 -12.86 -3.11
CA MET A 43 -6.66 -11.43 -3.20
C MET A 43 -8.17 -11.19 -3.19
N SER A 44 -8.66 -10.31 -2.33
CA SER A 44 -10.05 -9.88 -2.31
C SER A 44 -10.24 -8.58 -3.09
N ALA A 45 -11.50 -8.20 -3.35
CA ALA A 45 -11.85 -6.97 -4.05
C ALA A 45 -11.22 -5.71 -3.43
N LYS A 46 -11.07 -5.70 -2.10
CA LYS A 46 -10.53 -4.54 -1.38
C LYS A 46 -9.06 -4.21 -1.68
N PRO A 47 -8.07 -5.10 -1.52
CA PRO A 47 -6.71 -4.83 -1.94
C PRO A 47 -6.60 -4.63 -3.46
N TRP A 48 -7.40 -5.35 -4.27
CA TRP A 48 -7.43 -5.17 -5.71
C TRP A 48 -7.84 -3.76 -6.12
N ALA A 49 -8.89 -3.20 -5.52
CA ALA A 49 -9.31 -1.83 -5.76
C ALA A 49 -8.20 -0.81 -5.44
N GLY A 50 -7.46 -1.01 -4.33
CA GLY A 50 -6.30 -0.19 -3.99
C GLY A 50 -5.20 -0.23 -5.06
N ILE A 51 -4.87 -1.42 -5.55
CA ILE A 51 -3.90 -1.63 -6.64
C ILE A 51 -4.36 -0.94 -7.93
N CYS A 52 -5.65 -1.01 -8.27
CA CYS A 52 -6.18 -0.36 -9.45
C CYS A 52 -6.15 1.17 -9.34
N VAL A 53 -6.51 1.73 -8.17
CA VAL A 53 -6.38 3.17 -7.92
C VAL A 53 -4.94 3.63 -8.08
N GLN A 54 -3.97 2.94 -7.47
CA GLN A 54 -2.54 3.24 -7.63
C GLN A 54 -2.15 3.19 -9.10
N HIS A 55 -2.51 2.13 -9.82
CA HIS A 55 -2.22 2.00 -11.25
C HIS A 55 -2.78 3.19 -12.07
N GLY A 56 -4.01 3.65 -11.79
CA GLY A 56 -4.59 4.83 -12.44
C GLY A 56 -3.80 6.12 -12.16
N VAL A 57 -3.33 6.29 -10.90
CA VAL A 57 -2.45 7.40 -10.52
C VAL A 57 -1.12 7.30 -11.28
N ASP A 58 -0.49 6.11 -11.32
CA ASP A 58 0.77 5.87 -12.01
C ASP A 58 0.69 6.21 -13.50
N LEU A 59 -0.41 5.82 -14.18
CA LEU A 59 -0.66 6.16 -15.58
C LEU A 59 -0.64 7.67 -15.84
N THR A 60 -1.18 8.49 -14.91
CA THR A 60 -1.22 9.96 -15.08
C THR A 60 0.12 10.63 -14.88
N PHE A 61 1.08 9.94 -14.24
CA PHE A 61 2.47 10.40 -14.09
C PHE A 61 3.44 9.74 -15.07
N GLY A 62 2.97 8.81 -15.93
CA GLY A 62 3.80 8.05 -16.85
C GLY A 62 4.71 7.03 -16.14
N LEU A 63 4.25 6.50 -14.99
CA LEU A 63 5.01 5.58 -14.14
C LEU A 63 4.59 4.11 -14.30
N ALA A 64 3.40 3.85 -14.87
CA ALA A 64 2.89 2.49 -15.04
C ALA A 64 3.21 1.92 -16.41
N ASP A 65 3.60 0.65 -16.45
CA ASP A 65 3.76 -0.11 -17.68
C ASP A 65 2.38 -0.52 -18.24
N TYR A 66 1.80 0.27 -19.14
CA TYR A 66 0.60 -0.11 -19.89
C TYR A 66 0.90 -0.70 -21.26
N ASP A 67 2.08 -0.43 -21.81
CA ASP A 67 2.61 -1.05 -23.02
C ASP A 67 4.10 -1.32 -22.81
N LYS A 68 4.45 -2.58 -22.55
CA LYS A 68 5.83 -3.00 -22.29
C LYS A 68 6.79 -2.81 -23.47
N ASP A 69 6.25 -2.63 -24.68
CA ASP A 69 7.02 -2.46 -25.91
C ASP A 69 7.21 -0.97 -26.27
N ALA A 70 6.54 -0.04 -25.60
CA ALA A 70 6.51 1.37 -25.97
C ALA A 70 7.71 2.21 -25.47
N GLY A 71 8.59 1.66 -24.64
CA GLY A 71 9.70 2.43 -24.05
C GLY A 71 9.22 3.37 -22.94
N GLN A 72 9.93 4.51 -22.74
CA GLN A 72 9.57 5.47 -21.70
C GLN A 72 8.16 6.03 -21.90
N GLN A 73 7.27 5.81 -20.92
CA GLN A 73 5.86 6.08 -21.07
C GLN A 73 5.56 7.58 -20.96
N GLN A 74 4.62 8.03 -21.76
CA GLN A 74 4.08 9.39 -21.64
C GLN A 74 2.92 9.40 -20.63
N PRO A 75 2.84 10.43 -19.78
CA PRO A 75 1.68 10.62 -18.90
C PRO A 75 0.37 10.62 -19.71
N LEU A 76 -0.61 9.86 -19.25
CA LEU A 76 -1.94 9.86 -19.83
C LEU A 76 -2.81 10.98 -19.25
N ASP A 77 -3.77 11.43 -20.03
CA ASP A 77 -4.82 12.27 -19.47
C ASP A 77 -5.72 11.49 -18.49
N ILE A 78 -6.42 12.21 -17.62
CA ILE A 78 -7.24 11.61 -16.56
C ILE A 78 -8.32 10.68 -17.12
N ALA A 79 -8.92 11.01 -18.25
CA ALA A 79 -9.99 10.20 -18.83
C ALA A 79 -9.46 8.85 -19.35
N GLN A 80 -8.32 8.88 -20.05
CA GLN A 80 -7.65 7.69 -20.53
C GLN A 80 -7.16 6.80 -19.36
N ALA A 81 -6.51 7.39 -18.37
CA ALA A 81 -6.06 6.69 -17.18
C ALA A 81 -7.22 6.06 -16.39
N THR A 82 -8.36 6.80 -16.24
CA THR A 82 -9.57 6.28 -15.60
C THR A 82 -10.12 5.08 -16.34
N LYS A 83 -10.18 5.14 -17.67
CA LYS A 83 -10.65 4.01 -18.48
C LYS A 83 -9.78 2.78 -18.26
N LEU A 84 -8.47 2.90 -18.39
CA LEU A 84 -7.54 1.76 -18.20
C LEU A 84 -7.56 1.22 -16.77
N MET A 85 -7.70 2.08 -15.78
CA MET A 85 -7.89 1.68 -14.39
C MET A 85 -9.15 0.83 -14.21
N LEU A 86 -10.28 1.26 -14.79
CA LEU A 86 -11.54 0.51 -14.73
C LEU A 86 -11.47 -0.80 -15.53
N ASP A 87 -10.87 -0.80 -16.71
CA ASP A 87 -10.64 -2.00 -17.50
C ASP A 87 -9.81 -3.03 -16.70
N LYS A 88 -8.76 -2.57 -16.01
CA LYS A 88 -7.97 -3.40 -15.09
C LYS A 88 -8.80 -3.89 -13.92
N TYR A 89 -9.64 -3.02 -13.31
CA TYR A 89 -10.50 -3.42 -12.20
C TYR A 89 -11.49 -4.49 -12.62
N ASP A 90 -12.14 -4.32 -13.76
CA ASP A 90 -13.14 -5.24 -14.30
C ASP A 90 -12.53 -6.61 -14.74
N SER A 91 -11.20 -6.72 -14.86
CA SER A 91 -10.49 -7.98 -15.11
C SER A 91 -10.30 -8.84 -13.85
N TYR A 92 -10.84 -8.41 -12.72
CA TYR A 92 -10.72 -9.14 -11.45
C TYR A 92 -11.44 -10.49 -11.49
N GLU A 93 -10.73 -11.51 -11.07
CA GLU A 93 -11.31 -12.84 -10.81
C GLU A 93 -11.38 -13.07 -9.30
N PRO A 94 -12.58 -13.19 -8.71
CA PRO A 94 -12.74 -13.46 -7.28
C PRO A 94 -12.00 -14.73 -6.86
N ARG A 95 -11.15 -14.61 -5.83
CA ARG A 95 -10.38 -15.74 -5.28
C ARG A 95 -10.48 -15.73 -3.76
N THR A 96 -11.69 -15.59 -3.21
CA THR A 96 -11.88 -15.44 -1.77
C THR A 96 -12.68 -16.58 -1.17
N TRP A 97 -12.58 -16.75 0.16
CA TRP A 97 -13.36 -17.73 0.91
C TRP A 97 -14.83 -17.32 1.05
N ASP A 98 -15.17 -16.05 0.87
CA ASP A 98 -16.51 -15.48 0.92
C ASP A 98 -16.80 -14.75 -0.40
N GLU A 99 -17.09 -15.56 -1.44
CA GLU A 99 -17.35 -15.06 -2.79
C GLU A 99 -18.52 -14.10 -2.85
N GLY A 100 -19.59 -14.34 -2.08
CA GLY A 100 -20.78 -13.48 -2.06
C GLY A 100 -20.47 -12.09 -1.51
N ARG A 101 -19.69 -12.01 -0.43
CA ARG A 101 -19.26 -10.75 0.15
C ARG A 101 -18.30 -10.02 -0.77
N ASP A 102 -17.38 -10.73 -1.37
CA ASP A 102 -16.38 -10.17 -2.26
C ASP A 102 -17.01 -9.57 -3.51
N ALA A 103 -18.02 -10.25 -4.10
CA ALA A 103 -18.79 -9.74 -5.23
C ALA A 103 -19.55 -8.44 -4.88
N GLU A 104 -20.22 -8.38 -3.71
CA GLU A 104 -20.87 -7.16 -3.26
C GLU A 104 -19.88 -6.01 -3.03
N GLU A 105 -18.69 -6.29 -2.47
CA GLU A 105 -17.63 -5.31 -2.29
C GLU A 105 -17.09 -4.83 -3.63
N PHE A 106 -16.88 -5.73 -4.57
CA PHE A 106 -16.41 -5.42 -5.92
C PHE A 106 -17.37 -4.43 -6.63
N GLU A 107 -18.65 -4.74 -6.66
CA GLU A 107 -19.64 -3.85 -7.28
C GLU A 107 -19.71 -2.48 -6.58
N ALA A 108 -19.72 -2.48 -5.25
CA ALA A 108 -19.83 -1.25 -4.46
C ALA A 108 -18.58 -0.35 -4.55
N PHE A 109 -17.39 -0.90 -4.81
CA PHE A 109 -16.19 -0.08 -4.89
C PHE A 109 -16.02 0.58 -6.26
N ARG A 110 -16.49 -0.08 -7.33
CA ARG A 110 -16.27 0.32 -8.71
C ARG A 110 -16.66 1.77 -8.99
N GLU A 111 -17.83 2.21 -8.50
CA GLU A 111 -18.34 3.58 -8.72
C GLU A 111 -17.49 4.67 -8.06
N HIS A 112 -16.69 4.31 -7.05
CA HIS A 112 -15.88 5.26 -6.26
C HIS A 112 -14.42 5.36 -6.73
N LEU A 113 -13.97 4.46 -7.61
CA LEU A 113 -12.56 4.42 -8.03
C LEU A 113 -12.13 5.67 -8.80
N PRO A 114 -12.95 6.29 -9.69
CA PRO A 114 -12.55 7.50 -10.40
C PRO A 114 -12.24 8.67 -9.45
N GLU A 115 -13.11 8.92 -8.45
CA GLU A 115 -12.87 9.96 -7.45
C GLU A 115 -11.66 9.64 -6.57
N MET A 116 -11.48 8.38 -6.20
CA MET A 116 -10.30 7.97 -5.44
C MET A 116 -9.01 8.18 -6.24
N MET A 117 -9.01 7.86 -7.53
CA MET A 117 -7.86 8.12 -8.40
C MET A 117 -7.57 9.64 -8.51
N ALA A 118 -8.60 10.46 -8.72
CA ALA A 118 -8.44 11.91 -8.79
C ALA A 118 -7.86 12.49 -7.48
N ASN A 119 -8.36 12.03 -6.33
CA ASN A 119 -7.84 12.40 -5.02
C ASN A 119 -6.41 11.88 -4.79
N GLY A 120 -6.07 10.70 -5.30
CA GLY A 120 -4.70 10.16 -5.27
C GLY A 120 -3.73 11.04 -6.07
N ILE A 121 -4.10 11.44 -7.28
CA ILE A 121 -3.31 12.35 -8.11
C ILE A 121 -3.06 13.69 -7.38
N ALA A 122 -4.12 14.26 -6.78
CA ALA A 122 -4.00 15.50 -6.03
C ALA A 122 -3.08 15.34 -4.80
N ALA A 123 -3.19 14.23 -4.07
CA ALA A 123 -2.36 13.93 -2.91
C ALA A 123 -0.88 13.79 -3.28
N VAL A 124 -0.55 13.06 -4.36
CA VAL A 124 0.84 12.91 -4.85
C VAL A 124 1.41 14.27 -5.27
N LYS A 125 0.64 15.06 -6.02
CA LYS A 125 1.06 16.42 -6.43
C LYS A 125 1.32 17.33 -5.23
N GLU A 126 0.48 17.28 -4.19
CA GLU A 126 0.66 18.07 -2.97
C GLU A 126 1.89 17.62 -2.19
N ALA A 127 2.05 16.32 -1.95
CA ALA A 127 3.17 15.77 -1.18
C ALA A 127 4.52 16.04 -1.81
N LEU A 128 4.61 15.93 -3.14
CA LEU A 128 5.85 16.02 -3.93
C LEU A 128 5.95 17.32 -4.75
N GLN A 129 5.17 18.37 -4.42
CA GLN A 129 5.10 19.63 -5.17
C GLN A 129 6.45 20.32 -5.39
N SER A 130 7.44 20.08 -4.52
CA SER A 130 8.77 20.65 -4.63
C SER A 130 9.74 19.81 -5.48
N ALA A 131 9.29 18.62 -5.95
CA ALA A 131 10.12 17.76 -6.77
C ALA A 131 10.09 18.19 -8.24
N ASN A 132 11.26 18.19 -8.89
CA ASN A 132 11.35 18.43 -10.33
C ASN A 132 10.83 17.23 -11.14
N MET A 133 10.92 16.05 -10.56
CA MET A 133 10.51 14.78 -11.16
C MET A 133 9.91 13.88 -10.06
N ILE A 134 8.84 13.16 -10.40
CA ILE A 134 8.26 12.12 -9.57
C ILE A 134 8.72 10.78 -10.14
N GLU A 135 9.28 9.95 -9.29
CA GLU A 135 9.68 8.58 -9.61
C GLU A 135 8.64 7.60 -9.06
N GLY A 136 8.37 6.55 -9.83
CA GLY A 136 7.41 5.50 -9.48
C GLY A 136 8.00 4.40 -8.62
N GLU A 137 7.24 3.32 -8.50
CA GLU A 137 7.61 2.15 -7.71
C GLU A 137 8.99 1.61 -8.10
N TYR A 138 9.87 1.48 -7.13
CA TYR A 138 11.15 0.80 -7.30
C TYR A 138 11.48 -0.06 -6.09
N GLN A 139 12.21 -1.14 -6.37
CA GLN A 139 12.61 -2.12 -5.37
C GLN A 139 13.85 -1.64 -4.61
N ILE A 140 13.78 -1.66 -3.28
CA ILE A 140 14.89 -1.32 -2.39
C ILE A 140 15.20 -2.53 -1.51
N TRP A 141 16.49 -2.76 -1.26
CA TRP A 141 16.97 -3.76 -0.33
C TRP A 141 17.64 -3.08 0.86
N HIS A 142 17.21 -3.43 2.05
CA HIS A 142 17.79 -2.95 3.30
C HIS A 142 18.38 -4.10 4.10
N THR A 143 19.64 -3.97 4.47
CA THR A 143 20.34 -4.91 5.37
C THR A 143 20.61 -4.25 6.70
N GLU A 144 20.32 -4.94 7.78
CA GLU A 144 20.57 -4.53 9.15
C GLU A 144 21.35 -5.65 9.86
N GLU A 145 22.48 -5.34 10.50
CA GLU A 145 23.34 -6.31 11.16
C GLU A 145 22.63 -7.20 12.18
N LYS A 146 21.59 -6.68 12.79
CA LYS A 146 20.80 -7.38 13.81
C LYS A 146 19.65 -8.20 13.24
N ILE A 147 19.45 -8.19 11.92
CA ILE A 147 18.41 -8.96 11.22
C ILE A 147 19.09 -9.94 10.28
N ASP A 148 18.75 -11.22 10.41
CA ASP A 148 19.39 -12.34 9.70
C ASP A 148 19.14 -12.38 8.19
N VAL A 149 18.14 -11.68 7.69
CA VAL A 149 17.84 -11.56 6.25
C VAL A 149 17.53 -10.12 5.86
N PRO A 150 17.84 -9.71 4.63
CA PRO A 150 17.52 -8.36 4.17
C PRO A 150 16.00 -8.13 4.09
N ILE A 151 15.59 -6.88 4.29
CA ILE A 151 14.21 -6.44 4.09
C ILE A 151 14.09 -5.91 2.66
N MET A 152 13.18 -6.50 1.88
CA MET A 152 12.81 -6.02 0.56
C MET A 152 11.59 -5.12 0.66
N MET A 153 11.63 -3.97 0.01
CA MET A 153 10.54 -3.01 0.01
C MET A 153 10.29 -2.44 -1.39
N PHE A 154 9.07 -1.99 -1.61
CA PHE A 154 8.65 -1.26 -2.79
C PHE A 154 8.12 0.09 -2.34
N GLN A 155 8.68 1.15 -2.87
CA GLN A 155 8.30 2.52 -2.58
C GLN A 155 7.36 3.00 -3.68
N ASP A 156 6.17 3.52 -3.33
CA ASP A 156 5.16 3.89 -4.33
C ASP A 156 5.61 5.11 -5.15
N TYR A 157 6.03 6.19 -4.46
CA TYR A 157 6.45 7.43 -5.12
C TYR A 157 7.63 8.06 -4.39
N SER A 158 8.51 8.71 -5.15
CA SER A 158 9.54 9.57 -4.59
C SER A 158 9.75 10.82 -5.43
N GLY A 159 10.27 11.86 -4.81
CA GLY A 159 10.60 13.09 -5.49
C GLY A 159 11.37 14.07 -4.57
N GLY A 160 12.51 14.54 -5.02
CA GLY A 160 13.41 15.37 -4.20
C GLY A 160 13.88 14.61 -2.96
N ASN A 161 13.63 15.17 -1.78
CA ASN A 161 13.97 14.54 -0.50
C ASN A 161 12.77 13.84 0.18
N LYS A 162 11.65 13.64 -0.52
CA LYS A 162 10.44 13.04 0.01
C LYS A 162 10.13 11.72 -0.67
N GLN A 163 9.51 10.83 0.10
CA GLN A 163 8.85 9.61 -0.38
C GLN A 163 7.38 9.64 0.01
N ALA A 164 6.53 9.05 -0.79
CA ALA A 164 5.10 9.02 -0.53
C ALA A 164 4.54 7.61 -0.76
N ASP A 165 3.64 7.18 0.13
CA ASP A 165 3.02 5.86 0.14
C ASP A 165 1.49 6.01 0.15
N LEU A 166 0.84 5.46 -0.87
CA LEU A 166 -0.60 5.63 -1.12
C LEU A 166 -1.42 4.62 -0.31
N LYS A 167 -2.32 5.12 0.51
CA LYS A 167 -3.19 4.32 1.38
C LYS A 167 -4.66 4.57 1.07
N CYS A 168 -5.25 3.70 0.27
CA CYS A 168 -6.65 3.76 -0.10
C CYS A 168 -7.56 3.23 1.01
N SER A 169 -8.62 3.99 1.33
CA SER A 169 -9.69 3.55 2.23
C SER A 169 -11.02 3.52 1.45
N LEU A 170 -11.48 2.31 1.17
CA LEU A 170 -12.65 2.00 0.38
C LEU A 170 -13.95 2.16 1.18
N PRO A 171 -15.11 2.23 0.52
CA PRO A 171 -16.40 2.26 1.16
C PRO A 171 -16.58 1.14 2.19
N VAL A 172 -17.24 1.46 3.29
CA VAL A 172 -17.49 0.56 4.40
C VAL A 172 -18.94 0.14 4.41
N ARG A 173 -19.16 -1.14 4.58
CA ARG A 173 -20.45 -1.77 4.67
C ARG A 173 -21.20 -1.33 5.93
N ASN A 174 -22.39 -0.77 5.78
CA ASN A 174 -23.26 -0.48 6.90
C ASN A 174 -24.00 -1.76 7.37
N PRO A 175 -24.51 -1.80 8.61
CA PRO A 175 -25.41 -2.84 9.06
C PRO A 175 -26.63 -2.98 8.12
N ILE A 176 -27.15 -4.20 8.01
CA ILE A 176 -28.38 -4.48 7.23
C ILE A 176 -29.54 -3.73 7.91
N LYS A 177 -30.30 -2.97 7.13
CA LYS A 177 -31.51 -2.29 7.58
C LYS A 177 -32.63 -3.31 7.85
N LYS A 178 -33.70 -2.86 8.56
CA LYS A 178 -34.85 -3.70 8.88
C LYS A 178 -35.60 -4.24 7.64
N ASP A 179 -35.50 -3.53 6.53
CA ASP A 179 -36.08 -3.93 5.23
C ASP A 179 -35.19 -4.90 4.42
N GLY A 180 -34.09 -5.38 5.00
CA GLY A 180 -33.13 -6.26 4.35
C GLY A 180 -32.14 -5.55 3.42
N THR A 181 -32.27 -4.23 3.21
CA THR A 181 -31.35 -3.49 2.35
C THR A 181 -30.02 -3.21 3.04
N ARG A 182 -28.96 -3.12 2.26
CA ARG A 182 -27.63 -2.75 2.72
C ARG A 182 -27.15 -1.49 1.99
N THR A 183 -26.48 -0.63 2.71
CA THR A 183 -25.88 0.58 2.15
C THR A 183 -24.39 0.63 2.44
N TRP A 184 -23.69 1.44 1.68
CA TRP A 184 -22.27 1.68 1.82
C TRP A 184 -22.04 3.10 2.30
N ARG A 185 -20.99 3.30 3.07
CA ARG A 185 -20.58 4.63 3.54
C ARG A 185 -19.15 4.89 3.07
N VAL A 186 -18.96 5.99 2.35
CA VAL A 186 -17.61 6.47 2.02
C VAL A 186 -16.97 7.03 3.29
N PRO A 187 -15.82 6.51 3.72
CA PRO A 187 -15.12 7.03 4.89
C PRO A 187 -14.48 8.38 4.57
N LYS A 188 -14.27 9.21 5.59
CA LYS A 188 -13.36 10.35 5.47
C LYS A 188 -11.91 9.83 5.40
N PRO A 189 -10.99 10.58 4.76
CA PRO A 189 -9.56 10.26 4.83
C PRO A 189 -9.10 10.18 6.30
N LYS A 190 -8.21 9.24 6.59
CA LYS A 190 -7.55 9.20 7.90
C LYS A 190 -6.59 10.39 8.00
N THR A 191 -6.39 10.89 9.21
CA THR A 191 -5.45 11.96 9.52
C THR A 191 -4.22 11.45 10.28
N GLU A 192 -4.34 10.25 10.85
CA GLU A 192 -3.28 9.65 11.66
C GLU A 192 -2.89 8.27 11.11
N PRO A 193 -1.59 7.96 11.03
CA PRO A 193 -1.11 6.65 10.65
C PRO A 193 -1.34 5.63 11.76
N THR A 194 -1.52 4.38 11.39
CA THR A 194 -1.44 3.26 12.32
C THR A 194 0.01 3.01 12.73
N LYS A 195 0.22 2.37 13.89
CA LYS A 195 1.56 1.96 14.34
C LYS A 195 2.32 1.19 13.25
N GLN A 196 1.67 0.23 12.58
CA GLN A 196 2.28 -0.55 11.51
C GLN A 196 2.72 0.32 10.32
N GLN A 197 1.93 1.34 9.96
CA GLN A 197 2.30 2.28 8.91
C GLN A 197 3.52 3.14 9.32
N VAL A 198 3.57 3.59 10.58
CA VAL A 198 4.76 4.31 11.08
C VAL A 198 6.00 3.42 11.04
N MET A 199 5.90 2.16 11.49
CA MET A 199 6.99 1.18 11.39
C MET A 199 7.42 0.94 9.94
N GLN A 200 6.48 0.85 8.99
CA GLN A 200 6.79 0.73 7.57
C GLN A 200 7.55 1.96 7.07
N GLN A 201 7.08 3.16 7.40
CA GLN A 201 7.74 4.41 7.00
C GLN A 201 9.12 4.58 7.65
N SER A 202 9.32 4.08 8.86
CA SER A 202 10.62 4.14 9.53
C SER A 202 11.69 3.32 8.80
N VAL A 203 11.32 2.16 8.25
CA VAL A 203 12.24 1.34 7.44
C VAL A 203 12.58 2.04 6.13
N TYR A 204 11.59 2.60 5.44
CA TYR A 204 11.84 3.39 4.21
C TYR A 204 12.76 4.57 4.48
N TRP A 205 12.45 5.37 5.51
CA TRP A 205 13.26 6.53 5.92
C TRP A 205 14.70 6.12 6.24
N LYS A 206 14.89 5.06 7.04
CA LYS A 206 16.21 4.58 7.42
C LYS A 206 17.04 4.13 6.23
N CYS A 207 16.41 3.54 5.24
CA CYS A 207 17.05 3.03 4.02
C CYS A 207 17.40 4.13 3.03
N THR A 208 16.51 5.10 2.82
CA THR A 208 16.62 6.09 1.75
C THR A 208 17.09 7.47 2.23
N GLY A 209 16.92 7.78 3.50
CA GLY A 209 17.09 9.14 4.05
C GLY A 209 16.00 10.12 3.61
N GLN A 210 14.98 9.66 2.84
CA GLN A 210 13.91 10.53 2.37
C GLN A 210 12.82 10.70 3.42
N LEU A 211 12.26 11.92 3.48
CA LEU A 211 11.20 12.27 4.42
C LEU A 211 9.88 11.58 4.03
N PRO A 212 9.24 10.79 4.91
CA PRO A 212 8.05 10.05 4.57
C PRO A 212 6.80 10.93 4.50
N CYS A 213 5.93 10.62 3.54
CA CYS A 213 4.56 11.12 3.45
C CYS A 213 3.60 9.93 3.31
N LEU A 214 2.51 9.92 4.06
CA LEU A 214 1.41 8.97 3.89
C LEU A 214 0.22 9.68 3.24
N LEU A 215 -0.23 9.14 2.11
CA LEU A 215 -1.32 9.71 1.32
C LEU A 215 -2.59 8.93 1.60
N PHE A 216 -3.41 9.40 2.53
CA PHE A 216 -4.69 8.77 2.86
C PHE A 216 -5.77 9.22 1.88
N VAL A 217 -6.23 8.31 1.04
CA VAL A 217 -7.15 8.60 -0.05
C VAL A 217 -8.45 7.83 0.10
N THR A 218 -9.57 8.51 -0.14
CA THR A 218 -10.93 7.98 -0.20
C THR A 218 -11.67 8.65 -1.36
N ALA A 219 -12.88 8.22 -1.69
CA ALA A 219 -13.73 8.94 -2.63
C ALA A 219 -14.24 10.29 -2.08
N ALA A 220 -14.22 10.49 -0.75
CA ALA A 220 -14.63 11.75 -0.12
C ALA A 220 -13.52 12.82 -0.07
N GLY A 221 -12.28 12.47 -0.48
CA GLY A 221 -11.13 13.37 -0.44
C GLY A 221 -9.84 12.67 -0.07
N TYR A 222 -8.83 13.45 0.28
CA TYR A 222 -7.52 12.95 0.69
C TYR A 222 -6.95 13.74 1.87
N HIS A 223 -5.92 13.19 2.50
CA HIS A 223 -5.09 13.85 3.52
C HIS A 223 -3.64 13.43 3.32
N VAL A 224 -2.74 14.40 3.29
CA VAL A 224 -1.29 14.20 3.26
C VAL A 224 -0.76 14.30 4.68
N ALA A 225 -0.32 13.18 5.25
CA ALA A 225 0.34 13.13 6.54
C ALA A 225 1.86 13.15 6.34
N ASP A 226 2.53 14.16 6.86
CA ASP A 226 3.99 14.31 6.81
C ASP A 226 4.55 14.77 8.16
N GLN A 227 5.86 15.05 8.23
CA GLN A 227 6.54 15.47 9.46
C GLN A 227 6.02 16.80 10.03
N GLN A 228 5.40 17.66 9.21
CA GLN A 228 4.93 18.98 9.65
C GLN A 228 3.60 18.88 10.39
N ASN A 229 2.74 17.96 10.00
CA ASN A 229 1.39 17.84 10.53
C ASN A 229 1.14 16.54 11.32
N THR A 230 2.08 15.58 11.29
CA THR A 230 1.94 14.26 11.91
C THR A 230 3.15 13.94 12.79
N PRO A 231 3.07 14.14 14.11
CA PRO A 231 4.18 13.89 15.03
C PRO A 231 4.80 12.50 14.92
N ALA A 232 3.97 11.47 14.66
CA ALA A 232 4.44 10.09 14.50
C ALA A 232 5.44 9.89 13.33
N LEU A 233 5.50 10.82 12.37
CA LEU A 233 6.43 10.78 11.23
C LEU A 233 7.66 11.68 11.42
N GLN A 234 7.85 12.29 12.59
CA GLN A 234 9.07 13.01 12.94
C GLN A 234 10.23 12.04 13.16
N GLU A 235 11.45 12.46 12.89
CA GLU A 235 12.65 11.62 12.86
C GLU A 235 12.87 10.83 14.16
N ASP A 236 12.69 11.46 15.33
CA ASP A 236 12.84 10.79 16.62
C ASP A 236 11.85 9.62 16.78
N ASN A 237 10.61 9.81 16.34
CA ASN A 237 9.58 8.78 16.41
C ASN A 237 9.80 7.68 15.34
N LEU A 238 10.30 8.04 14.17
CA LEU A 238 10.69 7.07 13.15
C LEU A 238 11.88 6.22 13.62
N GLU A 239 12.88 6.81 14.27
CA GLU A 239 14.02 6.06 14.84
C GLU A 239 13.52 5.07 15.90
N LEU A 240 12.64 5.49 16.83
CA LEU A 240 12.05 4.58 17.82
C LEU A 240 11.26 3.44 17.17
N ALA A 241 10.44 3.76 16.14
CA ALA A 241 9.68 2.75 15.41
C ALA A 241 10.59 1.77 14.66
N TYR A 242 11.69 2.24 14.07
CA TYR A 242 12.68 1.41 13.41
C TYR A 242 13.37 0.45 14.41
N GLN A 243 13.79 0.94 15.58
CA GLN A 243 14.35 0.10 16.63
C GLN A 243 13.38 -1.01 17.07
N GLU A 244 12.08 -0.69 17.13
CA GLU A 244 11.06 -1.68 17.43
C GLU A 244 10.97 -2.77 16.33
N VAL A 245 11.08 -2.40 15.05
CA VAL A 245 11.15 -3.38 13.94
C VAL A 245 12.37 -4.28 14.13
N VAL A 246 13.55 -3.74 14.38
CA VAL A 246 14.77 -4.51 14.59
C VAL A 246 14.61 -5.47 15.76
N MET A 247 14.16 -5.00 16.93
CA MET A 247 13.95 -5.84 18.12
C MET A 247 12.92 -6.95 17.89
N SER A 248 11.89 -6.70 17.10
CA SER A 248 10.86 -7.71 16.82
C SER A 248 11.36 -8.86 15.94
N ARG A 249 12.53 -8.71 15.30
CA ARG A 249 13.13 -9.67 14.36
C ARG A 249 14.31 -10.44 14.92
N GLN A 250 14.78 -10.05 16.09
CA GLN A 250 15.74 -10.82 16.90
C GLN A 250 15.03 -11.95 17.68
#